data_9c52c356d554c029c5bf8acf05801526
#
_entry.id   9c52c356d554c029c5bf8acf05801526
#
_cell.length_a   1.000
_cell.length_b   1.000
_cell.length_c   1.000
_cell.angle_alpha   90.00
_cell.angle_beta   90.00
_cell.angle_gamma   90.00
#
_symmetry.space_group_name_H-M   'P 1'
#
loop_
_entity.id
_entity.type
_entity.pdbx_description
1 polymer ?
#
loop_
_entity_poly.entity_id
_entity_poly.type
_entity_poly.pdbx_seq_one_letter_code
_entity_poly.pdbx_strand_id
1 'polypeptide(L)'
;MTRMHNPPQPGEVLREYLGNITVTEAALKLGVNRVTLSRLAAGAAGVTADMAYRLDAAFGTSPELWAGMQVQYDLYQAGKIKRPKIERVAA
;
A
#
# COMPACT_ATOMS: atom_id res chain seq x y z
N MET A 1 -5.43 4.97 22.27
CA MET A 1 -5.87 5.58 21.02
C MET A 1 -6.56 4.54 20.15
N THR A 2 -7.72 4.89 19.65
CA THR A 2 -8.47 3.98 18.79
C THR A 2 -7.95 4.11 17.38
N ARG A 3 -7.46 3.00 16.85
CA ARG A 3 -7.01 2.96 15.48
C ARG A 3 -8.21 2.71 14.56
N MET A 4 -8.20 3.33 13.40
CA MET A 4 -9.23 3.05 12.42
C MET A 4 -9.23 1.56 12.13
N HIS A 5 -10.38 0.92 12.31
CA HIS A 5 -10.49 -0.50 12.01
C HIS A 5 -10.76 -0.65 10.52
N ASN A 6 -10.26 -1.74 9.96
CA ASN A 6 -10.50 -2.15 8.59
C ASN A 6 -10.10 -1.09 7.55
N PRO A 7 -8.87 -0.57 7.62
CA PRO A 7 -8.40 0.37 6.59
C PRO A 7 -8.32 -0.32 5.24
N PRO A 8 -8.45 0.41 4.13
CA PRO A 8 -8.40 -0.20 2.80
C PRO A 8 -7.03 -0.82 2.53
N GLN A 9 -7.03 -1.93 1.85
CA GLN A 9 -5.81 -2.57 1.39
C GLN A 9 -5.36 -1.80 0.13
N PRO A 10 -4.11 -1.31 0.08
CA PRO A 10 -3.68 -0.42 -1.02
C PRO A 10 -3.88 -1.00 -2.42
N GLY A 11 -3.75 -2.31 -2.58
CA GLY A 11 -3.98 -2.93 -3.88
C GLY A 11 -5.42 -2.78 -4.36
N GLU A 12 -6.38 -2.80 -3.44
CA GLU A 12 -7.78 -2.58 -3.80
C GLU A 12 -7.98 -1.15 -4.32
N VAL A 13 -7.37 -0.19 -3.66
CA VAL A 13 -7.45 1.21 -4.08
C VAL A 13 -6.79 1.39 -5.44
N LEU A 14 -5.64 0.73 -5.64
CA LEU A 14 -4.96 0.77 -6.93
C LEU A 14 -5.88 0.25 -8.04
N ARG A 15 -6.57 -0.86 -7.80
CA ARG A 15 -7.48 -1.41 -8.81
C ARG A 15 -8.59 -0.42 -9.16
N GLU A 16 -9.08 0.34 -8.18
CA GLU A 16 -10.09 1.36 -8.45
C GLU A 16 -9.53 2.46 -9.35
N TYR A 17 -8.30 2.92 -9.07
CA TYR A 17 -7.66 3.92 -9.94
C TYR A 17 -7.40 3.40 -11.34
N LEU A 18 -7.06 2.12 -11.47
CA LEU A 18 -6.81 1.52 -12.78
C LEU A 18 -8.07 1.48 -13.64
N GLY A 19 -9.22 1.20 -13.02
CA GLY A 19 -10.46 1.06 -13.78
C GLY A 19 -10.32 0.01 -14.87
N ASN A 20 -10.45 0.44 -16.13
CA ASN A 20 -10.33 -0.45 -17.28
C ASN A 20 -8.91 -0.55 -17.84
N ILE A 21 -7.95 0.16 -17.24
CA ILE A 21 -6.55 0.09 -17.66
C ILE A 21 -5.97 -1.24 -17.21
N THR A 22 -5.34 -1.96 -18.13
CA THR A 22 -4.72 -3.25 -17.78
C THR A 22 -3.47 -3.04 -16.95
N VAL A 23 -3.11 -4.05 -16.15
CA VAL A 23 -1.88 -4.01 -15.36
C VAL A 23 -0.67 -3.87 -16.28
N THR A 24 -0.68 -4.52 -17.44
CA THR A 24 0.42 -4.42 -18.40
C THR A 24 0.60 -2.98 -18.87
N GLU A 25 -0.49 -2.33 -19.25
CA GLU A 25 -0.44 -0.94 -19.71
C GLU A 25 0.01 0.01 -18.60
N ALA A 26 -0.53 -0.18 -17.40
CA ALA A 26 -0.17 0.65 -16.27
C ALA A 26 1.29 0.47 -15.89
N ALA A 27 1.80 -0.75 -15.93
CA ALA A 27 3.19 -1.03 -15.59
C ALA A 27 4.13 -0.32 -16.57
N LEU A 28 3.79 -0.31 -17.84
CA LEU A 28 4.58 0.43 -18.84
C LEU A 28 4.64 1.91 -18.51
N LYS A 29 3.50 2.51 -18.17
CA LYS A 29 3.43 3.93 -17.86
C LYS A 29 4.15 4.28 -16.57
N LEU A 30 4.10 3.38 -15.58
CA LEU A 30 4.79 3.57 -14.32
C LEU A 30 6.28 3.28 -14.39
N GLY A 31 6.72 2.60 -15.45
CA GLY A 31 8.11 2.21 -15.60
C GLY A 31 8.50 1.09 -14.64
N VAL A 32 7.59 0.20 -14.34
CA VAL A 32 7.85 -0.94 -13.44
C VAL A 32 7.55 -2.25 -14.14
N ASN A 33 8.03 -3.33 -13.55
CA ASN A 33 7.77 -4.67 -14.06
C ASN A 33 6.29 -5.02 -13.85
N ARG A 34 5.70 -5.68 -14.85
CA ARG A 34 4.29 -6.07 -14.78
C ARG A 34 4.00 -6.97 -13.58
N VAL A 35 4.91 -7.88 -13.27
CA VAL A 35 4.73 -8.78 -12.13
C VAL A 35 4.71 -8.00 -10.82
N THR A 36 5.59 -7.01 -10.69
CA THR A 36 5.62 -6.15 -9.51
C THR A 36 4.28 -5.45 -9.30
N LEU A 37 3.74 -4.86 -10.36
CA LEU A 37 2.47 -4.16 -10.25
C LEU A 37 1.31 -5.12 -10.02
N SER A 38 1.34 -6.28 -10.67
CA SER A 38 0.32 -7.31 -10.49
C SER A 38 0.25 -7.78 -9.03
N ARG A 39 1.43 -7.99 -8.42
CA ARG A 39 1.48 -8.40 -7.01
C ARG A 39 0.95 -7.33 -6.08
N LEU A 40 1.25 -6.07 -6.38
CA LEU A 40 0.72 -4.96 -5.60
C LEU A 40 -0.80 -4.89 -5.71
N ALA A 41 -1.33 -5.00 -6.92
CA ALA A 41 -2.77 -4.97 -7.15
C ALA A 41 -3.48 -6.14 -6.47
N ALA A 42 -2.82 -7.29 -6.37
CA ALA A 42 -3.39 -8.48 -5.73
C ALA A 42 -3.25 -8.47 -4.20
N GLY A 43 -2.55 -7.49 -3.64
CA GLY A 43 -2.31 -7.43 -2.21
C GLY A 43 -1.18 -8.33 -1.75
N ALA A 44 -0.40 -8.89 -2.67
CA ALA A 44 0.71 -9.77 -2.35
C ALA A 44 2.02 -9.02 -2.08
N ALA A 45 2.02 -7.72 -2.34
CA ALA A 45 3.17 -6.86 -2.08
C ALA A 45 2.65 -5.51 -1.62
N GLY A 46 3.45 -4.81 -0.81
CA GLY A 46 3.08 -3.51 -0.30
C GLY A 46 3.59 -2.37 -1.17
N VAL A 47 3.09 -1.16 -0.89
CA VAL A 47 3.54 0.06 -1.55
C VAL A 47 4.85 0.50 -0.91
N THR A 48 5.91 0.53 -1.71
CA THR A 48 7.19 1.10 -1.27
C THR A 48 7.18 2.62 -1.48
N ALA A 49 8.13 3.31 -0.87
CA ALA A 49 8.24 4.75 -1.05
C ALA A 49 8.42 5.11 -2.54
N ASP A 50 9.25 4.35 -3.25
CA ASP A 50 9.45 4.57 -4.68
C ASP A 50 8.14 4.39 -5.46
N MET A 51 7.41 3.33 -5.16
CA MET A 51 6.13 3.08 -5.83
C MET A 51 5.13 4.20 -5.50
N ALA A 52 5.15 4.73 -4.28
CA ALA A 52 4.26 5.81 -3.90
C ALA A 52 4.48 7.04 -4.78
N TYR A 53 5.73 7.37 -5.08
CA TYR A 53 6.04 8.47 -5.98
C TYR A 53 5.58 8.20 -7.40
N ARG A 54 5.75 6.96 -7.88
CA ARG A 54 5.31 6.59 -9.22
C ARG A 54 3.80 6.66 -9.36
N LEU A 55 3.08 6.18 -8.36
CA LEU A 55 1.61 6.21 -8.36
C LEU A 55 1.10 7.64 -8.29
N ASP A 56 1.76 8.50 -7.50
CA ASP A 56 1.44 9.91 -7.48
C ASP A 56 1.58 10.53 -8.87
N ALA A 57 2.69 10.27 -9.54
CA ALA A 57 2.95 10.83 -10.86
C ALA A 57 1.92 10.35 -11.88
N ALA A 58 1.49 9.10 -11.76
CA ALA A 58 0.56 8.51 -12.72
C ALA A 58 -0.88 8.96 -12.51
N PHE A 59 -1.29 9.13 -11.26
CA PHE A 59 -2.70 9.37 -10.93
C PHE A 59 -2.98 10.76 -10.34
N GLY A 60 -1.96 11.59 -10.19
CA GLY A 60 -2.16 12.94 -9.67
C GLY A 60 -2.60 12.98 -8.22
N THR A 61 -2.12 12.06 -7.42
CA THR A 61 -2.43 11.96 -6.00
C THR A 61 -1.32 12.61 -5.18
N SER A 62 -0.85 11.94 -4.15
CA SER A 62 0.36 12.34 -3.43
C SER A 62 1.11 11.07 -3.01
N PRO A 63 2.43 11.16 -2.83
CA PRO A 63 3.16 9.99 -2.31
C PRO A 63 2.68 9.62 -0.92
N GLU A 64 2.34 10.63 -0.11
CA GLU A 64 1.87 10.42 1.26
C GLU A 64 0.56 9.64 1.30
N LEU A 65 -0.29 9.83 0.31
CA LEU A 65 -1.55 9.08 0.25
C LEU A 65 -1.26 7.58 0.18
N TRP A 66 -0.40 7.17 -0.74
CA TRP A 66 -0.11 5.76 -0.95
C TRP A 66 0.71 5.16 0.19
N ALA A 67 1.75 5.88 0.63
CA ALA A 67 2.57 5.43 1.75
C ALA A 67 1.75 5.38 3.04
N GLY A 68 0.89 6.37 3.26
CA GLY A 68 0.04 6.42 4.44
C GLY A 68 -0.96 5.28 4.48
N MET A 69 -1.58 4.95 3.35
CA MET A 69 -2.49 3.81 3.28
C MET A 69 -1.78 2.51 3.63
N GLN A 70 -0.56 2.34 3.13
CA GLN A 70 0.21 1.13 3.41
C GLN A 70 0.54 1.03 4.89
N VAL A 71 0.98 2.13 5.50
CA VAL A 71 1.30 2.14 6.93
C VAL A 71 0.06 1.80 7.76
N GLN A 72 -1.08 2.40 7.44
CA GLN A 72 -2.31 2.13 8.19
C GLN A 72 -2.73 0.67 8.06
N TYR A 73 -2.65 0.13 6.86
CA TYR A 73 -2.98 -1.27 6.63
C TYR A 73 -2.03 -2.19 7.40
N ASP A 74 -0.73 -1.91 7.32
CA ASP A 74 0.28 -2.72 7.99
C ASP A 74 0.11 -2.69 9.50
N LEU A 75 -0.17 -1.50 10.06
CA LEU A 75 -0.40 -1.38 11.51
C LEU A 75 -1.66 -2.13 11.93
N TYR A 76 -2.70 -2.07 11.12
CA TYR A 76 -3.93 -2.80 11.41
C TYR A 76 -3.67 -4.31 11.43
N GLN A 77 -2.97 -4.84 10.42
CA GLN A 77 -2.64 -6.25 10.37
C GLN A 77 -1.70 -6.67 11.50
N ALA A 78 -0.68 -5.87 11.74
CA ALA A 78 0.28 -6.16 12.81
C ALA A 78 -0.40 -6.10 14.18
N GLY A 79 -1.38 -5.24 14.33
CA GLY A 79 -2.11 -5.12 15.60
C GLY A 79 -2.92 -6.36 15.96
N LYS A 80 -3.25 -7.21 14.98
CA LYS A 80 -3.98 -8.45 15.22
C LYS A 80 -3.06 -9.56 15.74
N ILE A 81 -1.76 -9.42 15.58
CA ILE A 81 -0.81 -10.45 15.95
C ILE A 81 -0.54 -10.36 17.43
N LYS A 82 -0.67 -11.48 18.13
CA LYS A 82 -0.39 -11.55 19.55
C LYS A 82 1.13 -11.50 19.76
N ARG A 83 1.57 -10.59 20.63
CA ARG A 83 2.98 -10.43 20.96
C ARG A 83 3.27 -10.89 22.38
N PRO A 84 4.49 -11.36 22.63
CA PRO A 84 4.90 -11.56 24.01
C PRO A 84 4.91 -10.21 24.74
N LYS A 85 4.81 -10.28 26.07
CA LYS A 85 4.87 -9.06 26.87
C LYS A 85 6.22 -8.39 26.68
N ILE A 86 6.17 -7.13 26.33
CA ILE A 86 7.39 -6.35 26.12
C ILE A 86 7.58 -5.43 27.31
N GLU A 87 8.73 -5.52 27.94
CA GLU A 87 9.04 -4.68 29.06
C GLU A 87 9.51 -3.31 28.61
N ARG A 88 9.07 -2.30 29.32
CA ARG A 88 9.49 -0.94 29.02
C ARG A 88 10.99 -0.78 29.29
N VAL A 89 11.71 -0.28 28.33
CA VAL A 89 13.15 -0.05 28.45
C VAL A 89 13.42 1.29 29.14
N ALA A 90 12.52 2.26 28.96
CA ALA A 90 12.63 3.59 29.52
C ALA A 90 11.28 4.03 30.09
N ALA A 91 11.34 4.94 31.06
CA ALA A 91 10.14 5.41 31.75
C ALA A 91 9.19 6.20 30.83
#